data_eaa214ed0270e227fa155be9df578371
#
_entry.id   eaa214ed0270e227fa155be9df578371
#
_cell.length_a   1.000
_cell.length_b   1.000
_cell.length_c   1.000
_cell.angle_alpha   90.00
_cell.angle_beta   90.00
_cell.angle_gamma   90.00
#
_symmetry.space_group_name_H-M   'P 1'
#
loop_
_entity.id
_entity.type
_entity.pdbx_description
1 polymer ?
#
loop_
_entity_poly.entity_id
_entity_poly.type
_entity_poly.pdbx_seq_one_letter_code
_entity_poly.pdbx_strand_id
1 'polypeptide(L)'
;FKQKTAYEIGVRLVGSEMCIRDSAYTATAKAARAYLVSQQWDLGKKKEVDHPLDGGIGYGNRYPHSDLNNTLTALEALYYSRHLIADTPDAGKDLNWGAAIQFIQSCQNLPSHNKQPWASDDPAHKGGFIYFPGHSMAGSAKDKNGKTALRSYGSISYAGMMSYAYAQLKKDDPRVQAVFTWLSNNFTLKENPHMGKQGLFYYYFLMTKALSVYDVNELEVNGKKVNWRREVSMEFLKLQNQDGSWQNDNPRWWEKEKPLVTAYGIIALSFIHRGL
;
A
#
# COMPACT_ATOMS: atom_id res chain seq x y z
N PHE A 1 10.28 -19.03 -17.63
CA PHE A 1 10.63 -17.77 -16.91
C PHE A 1 10.39 -18.02 -15.43
N LYS A 2 11.46 -18.09 -14.61
CA LYS A 2 11.34 -18.15 -13.16
C LYS A 2 10.78 -16.81 -12.67
N GLN A 3 9.61 -16.86 -12.06
CA GLN A 3 8.98 -15.71 -11.42
C GLN A 3 9.91 -15.23 -10.29
N LYS A 4 10.50 -14.03 -10.43
CA LYS A 4 11.28 -13.42 -9.34
C LYS A 4 10.33 -13.19 -8.17
N THR A 5 10.63 -13.78 -7.03
CA THR A 5 9.84 -13.57 -5.82
C THR A 5 10.05 -12.14 -5.31
N ALA A 6 9.10 -11.59 -4.56
CA ALA A 6 9.25 -10.29 -3.88
C ALA A 6 10.55 -10.21 -3.06
N TYR A 7 11.08 -11.35 -2.61
CA TYR A 7 12.38 -11.52 -1.97
C TYR A 7 13.54 -11.14 -2.90
N GLU A 8 13.54 -11.56 -4.16
CA GLU A 8 14.63 -11.24 -5.11
C GLU A 8 14.62 -9.77 -5.54
N ILE A 9 13.47 -9.10 -5.44
CA ILE A 9 13.34 -7.67 -5.68
C ILE A 9 13.87 -6.89 -4.46
N GLY A 10 13.56 -7.33 -3.25
CA GLY A 10 13.99 -6.71 -1.98
C GLY A 10 15.50 -6.78 -1.74
N VAL A 11 16.14 -7.90 -2.08
CA VAL A 11 17.60 -8.12 -1.87
C VAL A 11 18.48 -7.09 -2.59
N ARG A 12 17.96 -6.37 -3.58
CA ARG A 12 18.71 -5.32 -4.28
C ARG A 12 18.42 -3.90 -3.79
N LEU A 13 17.54 -3.75 -2.79
CA LEU A 13 17.21 -2.47 -2.18
C LEU A 13 18.21 -2.09 -1.08
N VAL A 14 19.46 -1.85 -1.46
CA VAL A 14 20.44 -1.05 -0.71
C VAL A 14 20.93 -1.60 0.65
N GLY A 15 22.20 -1.39 0.93
CA GLY A 15 23.01 -1.61 2.13
C GLY A 15 22.34 -1.74 3.52
N SER A 16 21.10 -1.29 3.71
CA SER A 16 20.36 -1.55 4.94
C SER A 16 19.95 -3.01 5.12
N GLU A 17 19.64 -3.74 4.04
CA GLU A 17 19.36 -5.20 4.15
C GLU A 17 20.61 -6.03 4.41
N MET A 18 21.74 -5.62 3.88
CA MET A 18 23.01 -6.26 4.24
C MET A 18 23.35 -6.09 5.72
N CYS A 19 23.06 -4.90 6.29
CA CYS A 19 23.26 -4.65 7.71
C CYS A 19 22.28 -5.41 8.61
N ILE A 20 21.02 -5.62 8.19
CA ILE A 20 20.03 -6.39 8.95
C ILE A 20 20.34 -7.90 8.93
N ARG A 21 21.01 -8.39 7.89
CA ARG A 21 21.50 -9.80 7.83
C ARG A 21 22.76 -10.04 8.65
N ASP A 22 23.41 -8.97 9.10
CA ASP A 22 24.54 -9.09 10.02
C ASP A 22 24.03 -9.62 11.37
N SER A 23 24.69 -10.63 11.89
CA SER A 23 24.39 -11.25 13.18
C SER A 23 24.28 -10.25 14.34
N ALA A 24 25.00 -9.12 14.25
CA ALA A 24 24.98 -8.04 15.24
C ALA A 24 23.60 -7.40 15.43
N TYR A 25 22.73 -7.35 14.41
CA TYR A 25 21.42 -6.72 14.48
C TYR A 25 20.25 -7.70 14.57
N THR A 26 20.49 -8.99 14.49
CA THR A 26 19.43 -10.02 14.51
C THR A 26 18.54 -9.91 15.75
N ALA A 27 19.12 -9.72 16.92
CA ALA A 27 18.35 -9.60 18.16
C ALA A 27 17.43 -8.37 18.14
N THR A 28 17.93 -7.23 17.67
CA THR A 28 17.16 -5.98 17.53
C THR A 28 16.03 -6.13 16.52
N ALA A 29 16.31 -6.76 15.37
CA ALA A 29 15.30 -7.01 14.35
C ALA A 29 14.20 -7.96 14.84
N LYS A 30 14.53 -9.01 15.59
CA LYS A 30 13.56 -9.91 16.24
C LYS A 30 12.69 -9.16 17.26
N ALA A 31 13.29 -8.31 18.10
CA ALA A 31 12.56 -7.50 19.07
C ALA A 31 11.61 -6.50 18.37
N ALA A 32 12.08 -5.82 17.33
CA ALA A 32 11.24 -4.92 16.54
C ALA A 32 10.08 -5.66 15.86
N ARG A 33 10.33 -6.85 15.31
CA ARG A 33 9.28 -7.71 14.76
C ARG A 33 8.23 -8.09 15.79
N ALA A 34 8.67 -8.57 16.98
CA ALA A 34 7.76 -8.93 18.07
C ALA A 34 6.91 -7.73 18.51
N TYR A 35 7.50 -6.54 18.56
CA TYR A 35 6.77 -5.31 18.86
C TYR A 35 5.69 -5.03 17.80
N LEU A 36 6.03 -5.09 16.49
CA LEU A 36 5.05 -4.88 15.43
C LEU A 36 3.88 -5.87 15.51
N VAL A 37 4.17 -7.14 15.76
CA VAL A 37 3.12 -8.17 15.95
C VAL A 37 2.21 -7.82 17.12
N SER A 38 2.77 -7.32 18.23
CA SER A 38 1.97 -6.91 19.40
C SER A 38 1.08 -5.69 19.16
N GLN A 39 1.30 -4.92 18.08
CA GLN A 39 0.49 -3.75 17.72
C GLN A 39 -0.72 -4.10 16.83
N GLN A 40 -0.89 -5.37 16.46
CA GLN A 40 -2.08 -5.78 15.70
C GLN A 40 -3.34 -5.62 16.56
N TRP A 41 -4.32 -4.92 16.02
CA TRP A 41 -5.60 -4.66 16.68
C TRP A 41 -6.41 -5.95 16.82
N ASP A 42 -7.00 -6.13 17.99
CA ASP A 42 -7.83 -7.27 18.39
C ASP A 42 -8.84 -6.75 19.42
N LEU A 43 -9.92 -6.16 18.93
CA LEU A 43 -11.03 -5.61 19.71
C LEU A 43 -12.07 -6.70 19.99
N GLY A 44 -13.02 -6.41 20.88
CA GLY A 44 -14.06 -7.38 21.20
C GLY A 44 -13.52 -8.65 21.81
N LYS A 45 -13.88 -9.81 21.28
CA LYS A 45 -13.42 -11.10 21.77
C LYS A 45 -12.02 -11.43 21.26
N LYS A 46 -11.14 -11.75 22.18
CA LYS A 46 -9.74 -12.03 21.84
C LYS A 46 -9.59 -13.17 20.85
N LYS A 47 -8.75 -12.93 19.82
CA LYS A 47 -8.45 -13.84 18.72
C LYS A 47 -9.63 -14.09 17.74
N GLU A 48 -10.74 -13.39 17.90
CA GLU A 48 -11.81 -13.35 16.90
C GLU A 48 -11.64 -12.09 16.04
N VAL A 49 -12.17 -12.10 14.82
CA VAL A 49 -12.23 -10.92 13.95
C VAL A 49 -13.69 -10.49 13.94
N ASP A 50 -14.11 -9.85 15.03
CA ASP A 50 -15.49 -9.44 15.25
C ASP A 50 -15.71 -7.92 15.15
N HIS A 51 -14.61 -7.16 14.93
CA HIS A 51 -14.65 -5.74 14.71
C HIS A 51 -13.94 -5.34 13.39
N PRO A 52 -14.44 -4.36 12.61
CA PRO A 52 -13.84 -3.97 11.33
C PRO A 52 -12.39 -3.47 11.40
N LEU A 53 -11.92 -3.01 12.55
CA LEU A 53 -10.54 -2.57 12.77
C LEU A 53 -9.58 -3.70 13.16
N ASP A 54 -10.10 -4.92 13.43
CA ASP A 54 -9.27 -6.05 13.83
C ASP A 54 -8.35 -6.50 12.71
N GLY A 55 -7.17 -6.93 13.09
CA GLY A 55 -6.14 -7.37 12.16
C GLY A 55 -5.29 -6.26 11.56
N GLY A 56 -5.72 -5.01 11.62
CA GLY A 56 -4.95 -3.87 11.17
C GLY A 56 -3.93 -3.39 12.21
N ILE A 57 -3.06 -2.47 11.81
CA ILE A 57 -2.07 -1.79 12.64
C ILE A 57 -2.25 -0.28 12.45
N GLY A 58 -2.10 0.49 13.52
CA GLY A 58 -2.26 1.95 13.52
C GLY A 58 -1.08 2.64 14.18
N TYR A 59 -1.29 3.88 14.65
CA TYR A 59 -0.29 4.71 15.32
C TYR A 59 -0.10 4.36 16.81
N GLY A 60 -0.32 3.11 17.20
CA GLY A 60 -0.27 2.67 18.59
C GLY A 60 -1.42 3.28 19.41
N ASN A 61 -1.16 3.59 20.67
CA ASN A 61 -2.18 4.11 21.59
C ASN A 61 -2.60 5.57 21.33
N ARG A 62 -1.98 6.25 20.37
CA ARG A 62 -2.22 7.67 20.13
C ARG A 62 -3.53 7.93 19.37
N TYR A 63 -3.91 7.02 18.47
CA TYR A 63 -5.15 7.11 17.69
C TYR A 63 -5.95 5.81 17.86
N PRO A 64 -7.27 5.90 18.06
CA PRO A 64 -8.11 4.74 18.37
C PRO A 64 -8.56 3.99 17.11
N HIS A 65 -7.67 3.79 16.15
CA HIS A 65 -7.95 3.03 14.93
C HIS A 65 -6.68 2.47 14.32
N SER A 66 -6.81 1.31 13.67
CA SER A 66 -5.87 0.83 12.66
C SER A 66 -6.11 1.54 11.32
N ASP A 67 -5.10 1.63 10.48
CA ASP A 67 -5.24 2.22 9.14
C ASP A 67 -4.38 1.47 8.11
N LEU A 68 -4.71 1.67 6.84
CA LEU A 68 -4.11 0.89 5.76
C LEU A 68 -2.65 1.26 5.47
N ASN A 69 -2.22 2.51 5.72
CA ASN A 69 -0.83 2.91 5.51
C ASN A 69 0.11 2.30 6.56
N ASN A 70 -0.27 2.37 7.84
CA ASN A 70 0.50 1.74 8.90
C ASN A 70 0.49 0.22 8.75
N THR A 71 -0.66 -0.37 8.43
CA THR A 71 -0.78 -1.80 8.15
C THR A 71 0.13 -2.22 7.01
N LEU A 72 0.11 -1.53 5.85
CA LEU A 72 1.03 -1.81 4.73
C LEU A 72 2.49 -1.83 5.18
N THR A 73 2.93 -0.78 5.89
CA THR A 73 4.33 -0.65 6.32
C THR A 73 4.74 -1.78 7.26
N ALA A 74 3.84 -2.15 8.19
CA ALA A 74 4.08 -3.27 9.09
C ALA A 74 4.09 -4.63 8.37
N LEU A 75 3.14 -4.87 7.45
CA LEU A 75 3.09 -6.10 6.65
C LEU A 75 4.36 -6.27 5.81
N GLU A 76 4.85 -5.20 5.20
CA GLU A 76 6.11 -5.21 4.46
C GLU A 76 7.29 -5.61 5.36
N ALA A 77 7.45 -4.93 6.50
CA ALA A 77 8.52 -5.23 7.45
C ALA A 77 8.44 -6.68 7.97
N LEU A 78 7.26 -7.14 8.32
CA LEU A 78 7.00 -8.49 8.79
C LEU A 78 7.21 -9.55 7.71
N TYR A 79 6.84 -9.27 6.46
CA TYR A 79 7.08 -10.15 5.32
C TYR A 79 8.57 -10.37 5.08
N TYR A 80 9.35 -9.29 4.97
CA TYR A 80 10.79 -9.39 4.71
C TYR A 80 11.59 -9.96 5.88
N SER A 81 11.12 -9.81 7.11
CA SER A 81 11.78 -10.36 8.30
C SER A 81 11.32 -11.76 8.71
N ARG A 82 10.48 -12.43 7.92
CA ARG A 82 9.99 -13.81 8.23
C ARG A 82 11.10 -14.82 8.46
N HIS A 83 12.18 -14.72 7.71
CA HIS A 83 13.34 -15.59 7.82
C HIS A 83 13.97 -15.59 9.22
N LEU A 84 13.77 -14.52 10.02
CA LEU A 84 14.31 -14.41 11.37
C LEU A 84 13.64 -15.36 12.37
N ILE A 85 12.43 -15.84 12.07
CA ILE A 85 11.64 -16.69 12.96
C ILE A 85 11.30 -18.05 12.35
N ALA A 86 11.50 -18.27 11.04
CA ALA A 86 10.98 -19.41 10.29
C ALA A 86 11.31 -20.77 10.93
N ASP A 87 12.54 -20.99 11.38
CA ASP A 87 13.00 -22.26 11.94
C ASP A 87 13.32 -22.13 13.44
N THR A 88 12.58 -21.29 14.15
CA THR A 88 12.79 -21.01 15.57
C THR A 88 11.54 -21.31 16.40
N PRO A 89 11.65 -21.45 17.74
CA PRO A 89 10.49 -21.56 18.62
C PRO A 89 9.51 -20.38 18.52
N ASP A 90 9.91 -19.28 17.90
CA ASP A 90 9.09 -18.08 17.69
C ASP A 90 8.27 -18.12 16.40
N ALA A 91 8.38 -19.15 15.58
CA ALA A 91 7.60 -19.29 14.34
C ALA A 91 6.08 -19.19 14.55
N GLY A 92 5.58 -19.68 15.68
CA GLY A 92 4.18 -19.59 16.08
C GLY A 92 3.76 -18.22 16.64
N LYS A 93 4.69 -17.29 16.82
CA LYS A 93 4.45 -15.94 17.35
C LYS A 93 4.44 -14.88 16.23
N ASP A 94 3.94 -15.25 15.06
CA ASP A 94 3.82 -14.33 13.92
C ASP A 94 2.49 -13.55 13.98
N LEU A 95 2.37 -12.56 13.09
CA LEU A 95 1.15 -11.81 12.85
C LEU A 95 -0.01 -12.77 12.53
N ASN A 96 -1.21 -12.44 12.96
CA ASN A 96 -2.41 -13.09 12.43
C ASN A 96 -2.67 -12.55 11.00
N TRP A 97 -2.05 -13.20 10.02
CA TRP A 97 -2.15 -12.82 8.61
C TRP A 97 -3.59 -12.93 8.07
N GLY A 98 -4.38 -13.86 8.60
CA GLY A 98 -5.80 -13.99 8.25
C GLY A 98 -6.61 -12.77 8.70
N ALA A 99 -6.40 -12.30 9.93
CA ALA A 99 -7.01 -11.07 10.42
C ALA A 99 -6.56 -9.84 9.62
N ALA A 100 -5.27 -9.76 9.28
CA ALA A 100 -4.76 -8.67 8.44
C ALA A 100 -5.44 -8.62 7.07
N ILE A 101 -5.65 -9.77 6.42
CA ILE A 101 -6.40 -9.87 5.15
C ILE A 101 -7.83 -9.37 5.33
N GLN A 102 -8.52 -9.73 6.43
CA GLN A 102 -9.88 -9.26 6.69
C GLN A 102 -9.93 -7.75 6.90
N PHE A 103 -8.96 -7.17 7.63
CA PHE A 103 -8.83 -5.73 7.78
C PHE A 103 -8.65 -5.02 6.41
N ILE A 104 -7.71 -5.48 5.58
CA ILE A 104 -7.47 -4.93 4.26
C ILE A 104 -8.76 -5.00 3.42
N GLN A 105 -9.45 -6.13 3.46
CA GLN A 105 -10.72 -6.36 2.77
C GLN A 105 -11.82 -5.40 3.25
N SER A 106 -11.87 -5.07 4.55
CA SER A 106 -12.82 -4.11 5.12
C SER A 106 -12.56 -2.67 4.65
N CYS A 107 -11.36 -2.38 4.13
CA CYS A 107 -11.03 -1.11 3.50
C CYS A 107 -11.33 -1.07 1.99
N GLN A 108 -11.68 -2.18 1.37
CA GLN A 108 -11.92 -2.25 -0.08
C GLN A 108 -13.38 -2.01 -0.44
N ASN A 109 -13.65 -1.16 -1.43
CA ASN A 109 -14.97 -1.00 -2.03
C ASN A 109 -15.29 -2.19 -2.96
N LEU A 110 -15.56 -3.36 -2.36
CA LEU A 110 -15.87 -4.58 -3.07
C LEU A 110 -16.95 -5.38 -2.31
N PRO A 111 -18.26 -5.10 -2.49
CA PRO A 111 -19.34 -5.72 -1.71
C PRO A 111 -19.44 -7.25 -1.80
N SER A 112 -18.86 -7.86 -2.84
CA SER A 112 -18.74 -9.32 -2.92
C SER A 112 -17.90 -9.92 -1.77
N HIS A 113 -16.92 -9.16 -1.25
CA HIS A 113 -15.98 -9.57 -0.20
C HIS A 113 -16.08 -8.70 1.06
N ASN A 114 -16.39 -7.41 0.94
CA ASN A 114 -16.57 -6.49 2.05
C ASN A 114 -18.06 -6.30 2.34
N LYS A 115 -18.55 -6.83 3.46
CA LYS A 115 -19.97 -6.74 3.86
C LYS A 115 -20.31 -5.50 4.70
N GLN A 116 -19.36 -4.61 4.87
CA GLN A 116 -19.55 -3.39 5.65
C GLN A 116 -20.49 -2.40 4.93
N PRO A 117 -21.26 -1.59 5.66
CA PRO A 117 -22.29 -0.72 5.06
C PRO A 117 -21.72 0.37 4.14
N TRP A 118 -20.45 0.73 4.30
CA TRP A 118 -19.79 1.73 3.45
C TRP A 118 -19.25 1.18 2.13
N ALA A 119 -19.14 -0.15 1.99
CA ALA A 119 -18.65 -0.75 0.76
C ALA A 119 -19.60 -0.45 -0.40
N SER A 120 -19.03 -0.01 -1.52
CA SER A 120 -19.77 0.39 -2.71
C SER A 120 -19.35 -0.41 -3.93
N ASP A 121 -20.34 -0.75 -4.77
CA ASP A 121 -20.16 -1.30 -6.11
C ASP A 121 -20.33 -0.25 -7.21
N ASP A 122 -20.42 1.03 -6.83
CA ASP A 122 -20.42 2.14 -7.78
C ASP A 122 -19.14 2.07 -8.64
N PRO A 123 -19.25 2.08 -9.98
CA PRO A 123 -18.11 1.97 -10.88
C PRO A 123 -16.98 2.96 -10.61
N ALA A 124 -17.30 4.16 -10.09
CA ALA A 124 -16.29 5.16 -9.71
C ALA A 124 -15.42 4.73 -8.52
N HIS A 125 -15.89 3.78 -7.69
CA HIS A 125 -15.23 3.41 -6.43
C HIS A 125 -14.93 1.92 -6.32
N LYS A 126 -15.65 1.08 -7.06
CA LYS A 126 -15.58 -0.38 -6.99
C LYS A 126 -14.17 -0.90 -7.23
N GLY A 127 -13.64 -1.65 -6.29
CA GLY A 127 -12.31 -2.25 -6.33
C GLY A 127 -11.24 -1.42 -5.63
N GLY A 128 -11.37 -0.10 -5.57
CA GLY A 128 -10.44 0.79 -4.87
C GLY A 128 -10.59 0.75 -3.35
N PHE A 129 -9.74 1.48 -2.65
CA PHE A 129 -9.62 1.43 -1.19
C PHE A 129 -9.91 2.76 -0.52
N ILE A 130 -10.29 2.68 0.75
CA ILE A 130 -10.44 3.78 1.71
C ILE A 130 -9.35 3.69 2.78
N TYR A 131 -9.18 4.75 3.60
CA TYR A 131 -8.06 4.85 4.54
C TYR A 131 -8.13 3.85 5.70
N PHE A 132 -9.29 3.76 6.35
CA PHE A 132 -9.60 2.72 7.33
C PHE A 132 -11.11 2.43 7.32
N PRO A 133 -11.57 1.32 7.91
CA PRO A 133 -12.97 0.95 7.94
C PRO A 133 -13.88 2.08 8.40
N GLY A 134 -14.80 2.51 7.53
CA GLY A 134 -15.73 3.60 7.81
C GLY A 134 -15.21 5.01 7.51
N HIS A 135 -13.97 5.19 7.04
CA HIS A 135 -13.41 6.51 6.75
C HIS A 135 -12.56 6.56 5.47
N SER A 136 -12.77 7.59 4.66
CA SER A 136 -11.94 7.91 3.50
C SER A 136 -11.45 9.35 3.55
N MET A 137 -10.15 9.54 3.26
CA MET A 137 -9.56 10.88 3.11
C MET A 137 -10.09 11.63 1.88
N ALA A 138 -10.65 10.90 0.90
CA ALA A 138 -11.34 11.46 -0.27
C ALA A 138 -12.82 11.82 0.02
N GLY A 139 -13.29 11.61 1.27
CA GLY A 139 -14.66 11.86 1.68
C GLY A 139 -15.65 10.82 1.16
N SER A 140 -16.90 11.23 0.98
CA SER A 140 -17.99 10.38 0.53
C SER A 140 -18.74 10.98 -0.66
N ALA A 141 -19.49 10.14 -1.36
CA ALA A 141 -20.43 10.54 -2.40
C ALA A 141 -21.75 9.77 -2.24
N LYS A 142 -22.83 10.26 -2.85
CA LYS A 142 -24.06 9.48 -3.02
C LYS A 142 -23.92 8.63 -4.27
N ASP A 143 -24.18 7.32 -4.15
CA ASP A 143 -24.32 6.44 -5.30
C ASP A 143 -25.66 6.69 -6.03
N LYS A 144 -25.89 6.01 -7.15
CA LYS A 144 -27.11 6.10 -7.95
C LYS A 144 -28.39 5.74 -7.19
N ASN A 145 -28.28 5.04 -6.06
CA ASN A 145 -29.40 4.64 -5.21
C ASN A 145 -29.56 5.57 -3.99
N GLY A 146 -28.78 6.65 -3.91
CA GLY A 146 -28.78 7.58 -2.78
C GLY A 146 -28.04 7.07 -1.54
N LYS A 147 -27.44 5.87 -1.57
CA LYS A 147 -26.60 5.34 -0.49
C LYS A 147 -25.30 6.13 -0.41
N THR A 148 -24.83 6.41 0.80
CA THR A 148 -23.53 7.03 1.01
C THR A 148 -22.42 5.99 0.77
N ALA A 149 -21.57 6.23 -0.23
CA ALA A 149 -20.38 5.47 -0.53
C ALA A 149 -19.15 6.25 -0.08
N LEU A 150 -18.17 5.57 0.53
CA LEU A 150 -16.87 6.15 0.81
C LEU A 150 -16.01 6.12 -0.46
N ARG A 151 -15.42 7.25 -0.82
CA ARG A 151 -14.68 7.39 -2.08
C ARG A 151 -13.34 6.66 -2.00
N SER A 152 -13.08 5.80 -2.96
CA SER A 152 -11.74 5.24 -3.20
C SER A 152 -10.80 6.33 -3.69
N TYR A 153 -9.49 6.23 -3.38
CA TYR A 153 -8.49 7.17 -3.91
C TYR A 153 -7.15 6.50 -4.22
N GLY A 154 -6.34 7.16 -5.06
CA GLY A 154 -5.21 6.55 -5.74
C GLY A 154 -4.15 5.96 -4.81
N SER A 155 -3.53 6.78 -3.95
CA SER A 155 -2.42 6.32 -3.10
C SER A 155 -2.81 5.16 -2.18
N ILE A 156 -4.01 5.23 -1.55
CA ILE A 156 -4.44 4.15 -0.64
C ILE A 156 -4.82 2.87 -1.40
N SER A 157 -5.26 2.99 -2.65
CA SER A 157 -5.57 1.82 -3.47
C SER A 157 -4.30 1.07 -3.89
N TYR A 158 -3.20 1.77 -4.19
CA TYR A 158 -1.89 1.13 -4.35
C TYR A 158 -1.38 0.53 -3.04
N ALA A 159 -1.63 1.19 -1.89
CA ALA A 159 -1.29 0.64 -0.57
C ALA A 159 -2.04 -0.67 -0.29
N GLY A 160 -3.34 -0.72 -0.56
CA GLY A 160 -4.17 -1.92 -0.42
C GLY A 160 -3.71 -3.06 -1.33
N MET A 161 -3.41 -2.75 -2.59
CA MET A 161 -2.85 -3.72 -3.54
C MET A 161 -1.54 -4.33 -3.04
N MET A 162 -0.60 -3.51 -2.55
CA MET A 162 0.66 -4.01 -1.96
C MET A 162 0.42 -4.81 -0.68
N SER A 163 -0.53 -4.39 0.16
CA SER A 163 -0.88 -5.12 1.38
C SER A 163 -1.33 -6.55 1.07
N TYR A 164 -2.12 -6.74 0.01
CA TYR A 164 -2.47 -8.07 -0.48
C TYR A 164 -1.25 -8.87 -0.97
N ALA A 165 -0.29 -8.22 -1.64
CA ALA A 165 0.93 -8.90 -2.07
C ALA A 165 1.74 -9.42 -0.87
N TYR A 166 1.96 -8.59 0.16
CA TYR A 166 2.68 -8.99 1.37
C TYR A 166 1.92 -10.03 2.20
N ALA A 167 0.59 -10.00 2.17
CA ALA A 167 -0.27 -11.05 2.71
C ALA A 167 -0.37 -12.30 1.80
N GLN A 168 0.39 -12.33 0.70
CA GLN A 168 0.54 -13.46 -0.23
C GLN A 168 -0.73 -13.87 -0.99
N LEU A 169 -1.66 -12.93 -1.23
CA LEU A 169 -2.74 -13.17 -2.17
C LEU A 169 -2.18 -13.32 -3.59
N LYS A 170 -2.74 -14.24 -4.35
CA LYS A 170 -2.35 -14.48 -5.74
C LYS A 170 -2.81 -13.32 -6.63
N LYS A 171 -2.14 -13.13 -7.77
CA LYS A 171 -2.51 -12.10 -8.75
C LYS A 171 -3.92 -12.30 -9.32
N ASP A 172 -4.38 -13.54 -9.42
CA ASP A 172 -5.71 -13.90 -9.93
C ASP A 172 -6.83 -13.86 -8.87
N ASP A 173 -6.50 -13.52 -7.61
CA ASP A 173 -7.52 -13.31 -6.57
C ASP A 173 -8.48 -12.17 -6.99
N PRO A 174 -9.81 -12.39 -6.91
CA PRO A 174 -10.79 -11.39 -7.33
C PRO A 174 -10.62 -10.01 -6.68
N ARG A 175 -10.12 -9.94 -5.44
CA ARG A 175 -9.85 -8.70 -4.72
C ARG A 175 -8.67 -7.93 -5.33
N VAL A 176 -7.62 -8.66 -5.71
CA VAL A 176 -6.45 -8.11 -6.39
C VAL A 176 -6.82 -7.64 -7.80
N GLN A 177 -7.58 -8.43 -8.55
CA GLN A 177 -8.06 -8.06 -9.88
C GLN A 177 -8.97 -6.83 -9.84
N ALA A 178 -9.84 -6.72 -8.83
CA ALA A 178 -10.73 -5.58 -8.69
C ALA A 178 -9.97 -4.27 -8.44
N VAL A 179 -8.96 -4.28 -7.55
CA VAL A 179 -8.15 -3.07 -7.31
C VAL A 179 -7.28 -2.72 -8.51
N PHE A 180 -6.71 -3.71 -9.19
CA PHE A 180 -5.93 -3.48 -10.40
C PHE A 180 -6.77 -2.82 -11.51
N THR A 181 -7.99 -3.31 -11.71
CA THR A 181 -8.95 -2.72 -12.66
C THR A 181 -9.28 -1.28 -12.28
N TRP A 182 -9.57 -1.00 -11.00
CA TRP A 182 -9.84 0.36 -10.55
C TRP A 182 -8.65 1.29 -10.77
N LEU A 183 -7.43 0.86 -10.44
CA LEU A 183 -6.20 1.63 -10.61
C LEU A 183 -5.91 1.92 -12.09
N SER A 184 -6.12 0.95 -12.98
CA SER A 184 -5.95 1.13 -14.42
C SER A 184 -6.94 2.16 -14.98
N ASN A 185 -8.20 2.08 -14.59
CA ASN A 185 -9.25 3.01 -15.02
C ASN A 185 -9.07 4.43 -14.48
N ASN A 186 -8.35 4.59 -13.37
CA ASN A 186 -8.10 5.88 -12.72
C ASN A 186 -6.62 6.32 -12.84
N PHE A 187 -5.84 5.70 -13.73
CA PHE A 187 -4.44 6.05 -13.91
C PHE A 187 -4.29 7.48 -14.42
N THR A 188 -3.57 8.29 -13.67
CA THR A 188 -3.20 9.67 -14.05
C THR A 188 -1.91 10.08 -13.34
N LEU A 189 -1.14 10.98 -13.97
CA LEU A 189 0.03 11.62 -13.35
C LEU A 189 -0.23 13.09 -12.98
N LYS A 190 -1.45 13.58 -13.19
CA LYS A 190 -1.82 14.98 -12.89
C LYS A 190 -2.25 15.17 -11.44
N GLU A 191 -2.73 14.12 -10.82
CA GLU A 191 -3.26 14.13 -9.46
C GLU A 191 -3.19 12.74 -8.80
N ASN A 192 -3.30 12.70 -7.49
CA ASN A 192 -3.66 11.51 -6.75
C ASN A 192 -5.18 11.30 -6.94
N PRO A 193 -5.63 10.28 -7.68
CA PRO A 193 -7.04 10.10 -8.04
C PRO A 193 -8.00 10.34 -6.87
N HIS A 194 -8.99 11.20 -7.07
CA HIS A 194 -9.98 11.67 -6.09
C HIS A 194 -9.43 12.51 -4.92
N MET A 195 -8.14 12.86 -4.93
CA MET A 195 -7.49 13.70 -3.90
C MET A 195 -6.86 14.97 -4.49
N GLY A 196 -6.94 15.18 -5.81
CA GLY A 196 -6.22 16.26 -6.46
C GLY A 196 -4.72 16.14 -6.23
N LYS A 197 -4.05 17.26 -5.96
CA LYS A 197 -2.61 17.26 -5.69
C LYS A 197 -2.21 16.85 -4.25
N GLN A 198 -3.15 16.47 -3.40
CA GLN A 198 -2.83 16.04 -2.04
C GLN A 198 -2.08 14.70 -2.06
N GLY A 199 -0.86 14.66 -1.54
CA GLY A 199 -0.04 13.46 -1.49
C GLY A 199 0.35 12.92 -2.88
N LEU A 200 0.63 13.81 -3.84
CA LEU A 200 0.91 13.43 -5.23
C LEU A 200 2.21 12.65 -5.35
N PHE A 201 3.27 13.06 -4.68
CA PHE A 201 4.56 12.35 -4.73
C PHE A 201 4.54 11.06 -3.92
N TYR A 202 3.79 11.02 -2.84
CA TYR A 202 3.51 9.77 -2.12
C TYR A 202 2.71 8.79 -3.00
N TYR A 203 1.75 9.28 -3.77
CA TYR A 203 1.03 8.47 -4.76
C TYR A 203 1.98 7.91 -5.83
N TYR A 204 2.90 8.70 -6.40
CA TYR A 204 3.89 8.21 -7.35
C TYR A 204 4.80 7.13 -6.74
N PHE A 205 5.26 7.36 -5.51
CA PHE A 205 6.06 6.37 -4.78
C PHE A 205 5.31 5.04 -4.62
N LEU A 206 4.08 5.06 -4.13
CA LEU A 206 3.29 3.84 -3.95
C LEU A 206 2.94 3.17 -5.28
N MET A 207 2.61 3.95 -6.31
CA MET A 207 2.31 3.45 -7.65
C MET A 207 3.50 2.69 -8.24
N THR A 208 4.67 3.31 -8.27
CA THR A 208 5.86 2.70 -8.87
C THR A 208 6.29 1.45 -8.12
N LYS A 209 6.19 1.47 -6.80
CA LYS A 209 6.47 0.33 -5.95
C LYS A 209 5.48 -0.82 -6.20
N ALA A 210 4.18 -0.54 -6.19
CA ALA A 210 3.14 -1.55 -6.38
C ALA A 210 3.23 -2.21 -7.76
N LEU A 211 3.35 -1.41 -8.82
CA LEU A 211 3.47 -1.93 -10.19
C LEU A 211 4.75 -2.77 -10.38
N SER A 212 5.84 -2.41 -9.69
CA SER A 212 7.07 -3.21 -9.70
C SER A 212 6.93 -4.51 -8.90
N VAL A 213 6.29 -4.49 -7.72
CA VAL A 213 6.04 -5.70 -6.91
C VAL A 213 5.17 -6.71 -7.67
N TYR A 214 4.19 -6.23 -8.42
CA TYR A 214 3.32 -7.06 -9.25
C TYR A 214 3.91 -7.39 -10.63
N ASP A 215 5.13 -6.95 -10.95
CA ASP A 215 5.78 -7.15 -12.24
C ASP A 215 4.88 -6.74 -13.42
N VAL A 216 4.29 -5.55 -13.31
CA VAL A 216 3.47 -4.95 -14.35
C VAL A 216 4.35 -4.17 -15.30
N ASN A 217 4.36 -4.51 -16.58
CA ASN A 217 5.14 -3.77 -17.57
C ASN A 217 4.33 -2.68 -18.25
N GLU A 218 3.07 -2.96 -18.56
CA GLU A 218 2.15 -2.02 -19.19
C GLU A 218 0.82 -2.00 -18.47
N LEU A 219 0.19 -0.84 -18.42
CA LEU A 219 -1.20 -0.67 -17.99
C LEU A 219 -2.10 -0.53 -19.22
N GLU A 220 -3.30 -1.08 -19.12
CA GLU A 220 -4.35 -0.78 -20.07
C GLU A 220 -5.21 0.37 -19.54
N VAL A 221 -5.09 1.54 -20.16
CA VAL A 221 -5.80 2.77 -19.76
C VAL A 221 -6.70 3.22 -20.90
N ASN A 222 -8.00 3.16 -20.73
CA ASN A 222 -8.97 3.51 -21.77
C ASN A 222 -8.72 2.79 -23.12
N GLY A 223 -8.42 1.49 -23.05
CA GLY A 223 -8.15 0.64 -24.22
C GLY A 223 -6.78 0.87 -24.87
N LYS A 224 -5.90 1.64 -24.26
CA LYS A 224 -4.54 1.89 -24.74
C LYS A 224 -3.50 1.31 -23.79
N LYS A 225 -2.48 0.67 -24.33
CA LYS A 225 -1.32 0.24 -23.56
C LYS A 225 -0.44 1.43 -23.18
N VAL A 226 -0.13 1.57 -21.93
CA VAL A 226 0.68 2.64 -21.34
C VAL A 226 1.90 2.03 -20.66
N ASN A 227 3.08 2.39 -21.15
CA ASN A 227 4.33 2.11 -20.44
C ASN A 227 4.46 3.10 -19.27
N TRP A 228 3.97 2.68 -18.10
CA TRP A 228 3.95 3.53 -16.91
C TRP A 228 5.35 3.98 -16.47
N ARG A 229 6.40 3.14 -16.69
CA ARG A 229 7.77 3.52 -16.32
C ARG A 229 8.24 4.74 -17.10
N ARG A 230 8.01 4.72 -18.40
CA ARG A 230 8.31 5.86 -19.28
C ARG A 230 7.52 7.11 -18.88
N GLU A 231 6.21 6.98 -18.72
CA GLU A 231 5.34 8.13 -18.43
C GLU A 231 5.71 8.76 -17.08
N VAL A 232 5.93 7.97 -16.04
CA VAL A 232 6.35 8.47 -14.72
C VAL A 232 7.73 9.11 -14.78
N SER A 233 8.70 8.52 -15.49
CA SER A 233 10.03 9.11 -15.67
C SER A 233 9.96 10.48 -16.32
N MET A 234 9.17 10.62 -17.37
CA MET A 234 8.97 11.89 -18.06
C MET A 234 8.29 12.93 -17.17
N GLU A 235 7.33 12.52 -16.35
CA GLU A 235 6.68 13.43 -15.40
C GLU A 235 7.66 13.88 -14.30
N PHE A 236 8.49 12.98 -13.76
CA PHE A 236 9.55 13.35 -12.81
C PHE A 236 10.54 14.36 -13.41
N LEU A 237 11.01 14.14 -14.65
CA LEU A 237 11.89 15.08 -15.32
C LEU A 237 11.26 16.47 -15.47
N LYS A 238 9.97 16.51 -15.83
CA LYS A 238 9.21 17.76 -15.99
C LYS A 238 9.00 18.51 -14.68
N LEU A 239 8.81 17.77 -13.57
CA LEU A 239 8.54 18.35 -12.23
C LEU A 239 9.81 18.65 -11.44
N GLN A 240 11.00 18.29 -11.94
CA GLN A 240 12.25 18.50 -11.23
C GLN A 240 12.62 19.99 -11.18
N ASN A 241 12.94 20.47 -9.99
CA ASN A 241 13.46 21.82 -9.81
C ASN A 241 14.89 21.97 -10.36
N GLN A 242 15.33 23.20 -10.61
CA GLN A 242 16.69 23.49 -11.09
C GLN A 242 17.80 22.99 -10.14
N ASP A 243 17.52 22.91 -8.84
CA ASP A 243 18.45 22.38 -7.83
C ASP A 243 18.46 20.84 -7.75
N GLY A 244 17.74 20.14 -8.65
CA GLY A 244 17.63 18.69 -8.71
C GLY A 244 16.58 18.11 -7.74
N SER A 245 15.96 18.92 -6.90
CA SER A 245 14.94 18.45 -5.94
C SER A 245 13.55 18.38 -6.58
N TRP A 246 12.61 17.78 -5.83
CA TRP A 246 11.18 17.86 -6.09
C TRP A 246 10.43 18.46 -4.91
N GLN A 247 9.26 19.00 -5.19
CA GLN A 247 8.36 19.61 -4.23
C GLN A 247 6.93 19.61 -4.78
N ASN A 248 5.94 19.45 -3.92
CA ASN A 248 4.55 19.64 -4.28
C ASN A 248 4.06 21.04 -3.88
N ASP A 249 3.24 21.66 -4.71
CA ASP A 249 2.58 22.93 -4.37
C ASP A 249 1.54 22.76 -3.24
N ASN A 250 0.97 21.56 -3.09
CA ASN A 250 0.05 21.24 -2.01
C ASN A 250 0.83 20.84 -0.74
N PRO A 251 0.62 21.57 0.40
CA PRO A 251 1.40 21.33 1.62
C PRO A 251 0.95 20.13 2.45
N ARG A 252 -0.17 19.50 2.09
CA ARG A 252 -0.72 18.41 2.88
C ARG A 252 0.28 17.25 2.96
N TRP A 253 0.36 16.64 4.13
CA TRP A 253 1.28 15.55 4.44
C TRP A 253 2.75 15.90 4.19
N TRP A 254 3.12 17.15 4.45
CA TRP A 254 4.49 17.66 4.38
C TRP A 254 5.11 17.65 2.98
N GLU A 255 4.31 17.55 1.92
CA GLU A 255 4.85 17.53 0.54
C GLU A 255 5.38 18.91 0.05
N LYS A 256 5.37 19.95 0.90
CA LYS A 256 6.20 21.15 0.70
C LYS A 256 7.66 20.97 1.10
N GLU A 257 7.97 19.94 1.87
CA GLU A 257 9.32 19.68 2.35
C GLU A 257 10.14 18.97 1.25
N LYS A 258 11.01 19.72 0.58
CA LYS A 258 11.86 19.22 -0.52
C LYS A 258 12.61 17.93 -0.16
N PRO A 259 13.24 17.76 1.02
CA PRO A 259 13.93 16.52 1.36
C PRO A 259 13.01 15.29 1.32
N LEU A 260 11.79 15.40 1.86
CA LEU A 260 10.82 14.32 1.88
C LEU A 260 10.37 13.95 0.47
N VAL A 261 9.99 14.95 -0.32
CA VAL A 261 9.48 14.73 -1.68
C VAL A 261 10.58 14.22 -2.60
N THR A 262 11.80 14.71 -2.43
CA THR A 262 12.98 14.23 -3.17
C THR A 262 13.27 12.76 -2.83
N ALA A 263 13.13 12.37 -1.56
CA ALA A 263 13.27 10.97 -1.16
C ALA A 263 12.20 10.08 -1.84
N TYR A 264 10.94 10.50 -1.88
CA TYR A 264 9.89 9.79 -2.62
C TYR A 264 10.25 9.67 -4.11
N GLY A 265 10.73 10.74 -4.73
CA GLY A 265 11.15 10.77 -6.13
C GLY A 265 12.29 9.78 -6.41
N ILE A 266 13.35 9.80 -5.61
CA ILE A 266 14.49 8.90 -5.75
C ILE A 266 14.07 7.43 -5.61
N ILE A 267 13.23 7.11 -4.61
CA ILE A 267 12.74 5.75 -4.40
C ILE A 267 11.86 5.32 -5.58
N ALA A 268 10.96 6.16 -6.06
CA ALA A 268 10.12 5.88 -7.22
C ALA A 268 10.97 5.59 -8.47
N LEU A 269 11.96 6.44 -8.77
CA LEU A 269 12.89 6.26 -9.88
C LEU A 269 13.73 4.99 -9.73
N SER A 270 14.08 4.58 -8.51
CA SER A 270 14.79 3.32 -8.27
C SER A 270 13.95 2.10 -8.65
N PHE A 271 12.63 2.12 -8.41
CA PHE A 271 11.71 1.06 -8.86
C PHE A 271 11.57 1.02 -10.39
N ILE A 272 11.57 2.18 -11.03
CA ILE A 272 11.53 2.27 -12.49
C ILE A 272 12.81 1.67 -13.08
N HIS A 273 13.98 2.11 -12.61
CA HIS A 273 15.29 1.68 -13.11
C HIS A 273 15.52 0.16 -13.03
N ARG A 274 14.99 -0.50 -11.99
CA ARG A 274 15.12 -1.96 -11.83
C ARG A 274 14.33 -2.76 -12.86
N GLY A 275 13.38 -2.17 -13.52
CA GLY A 275 12.54 -2.81 -14.52
C GLY A 275 12.94 -2.49 -15.96
N LEU A 276 14.00 -1.71 -16.13
CA LEU A 276 14.64 -1.43 -17.42
C LEU A 276 15.75 -2.45 -17.70
#